data_d0453ac69fd440281578344a3e57d905
#
_entry.id   d0453ac69fd440281578344a3e57d905
#
_cell.length_a   1.000
_cell.length_b   1.000
_cell.length_c   1.000
_cell.angle_alpha   90.00
_cell.angle_beta   90.00
_cell.angle_gamma   90.00
#
_symmetry.space_group_name_H-M   'P 1'
#
loop_
_entity.id
_entity.type
_entity.pdbx_description
1 polymer ?
#
loop_
_entity_poly.entity_id
_entity_poly.type
_entity_poly.pdbx_seq_one_letter_code
_entity_poly.pdbx_strand_id
1 'polypeptide(L)'
;LKLTLAVVCVMFSTSLFAQKIGRISSQEVVVNMAEYKEAQTQLEALAKDLQAQMETIQVEMNTKIQEYQKGAETMTDAVRQLKEKELNDLNTRLQEFNQVAQQELQKKEQELMEPIIKKANEAITEVSKAGGYTVIFETGQMIYFDEAQVKDITPEVKAKLGAN
;
A
#
# COMPACT_ATOMS: atom_id res chain seq x y z
N LEU A 1 -5.12 -1.06 70.43
CA LEU A 1 -4.01 -0.57 69.57
C LEU A 1 -3.54 -1.59 68.53
N LYS A 2 -3.76 -2.92 68.69
CA LYS A 2 -3.36 -3.97 67.75
C LYS A 2 -4.45 -4.25 66.67
N LEU A 3 -5.69 -3.87 66.92
CA LEU A 3 -6.81 -4.09 66.00
C LEU A 3 -6.94 -2.97 64.94
N THR A 4 -6.49 -1.76 65.27
CA THR A 4 -6.53 -0.61 64.34
C THR A 4 -5.43 -0.64 63.27
N LEU A 5 -4.33 -1.36 63.52
CA LEU A 5 -3.24 -1.48 62.54
C LEU A 5 -3.55 -2.46 61.41
N ALA A 6 -4.43 -3.46 61.66
CA ALA A 6 -4.84 -4.44 60.65
C ALA A 6 -5.81 -3.86 59.62
N VAL A 7 -6.64 -2.88 60.01
CA VAL A 7 -7.61 -2.23 59.11
C VAL A 7 -6.97 -1.26 58.14
N VAL A 8 -5.84 -0.64 58.49
CA VAL A 8 -5.12 0.31 57.63
C VAL A 8 -4.34 -0.40 56.49
N CYS A 9 -3.93 -1.66 56.69
CA CYS A 9 -3.24 -2.43 55.64
C CYS A 9 -4.16 -2.93 54.51
N VAL A 10 -5.47 -3.01 54.75
CA VAL A 10 -6.42 -3.50 53.73
C VAL A 10 -6.86 -2.38 52.72
N MET A 11 -6.66 -1.12 53.09
CA MET A 11 -7.03 0.03 52.22
C MET A 11 -5.98 0.42 51.17
N PHE A 12 -4.80 -0.21 51.18
CA PHE A 12 -3.75 0.00 50.19
C PHE A 12 -3.66 -1.13 49.16
N SER A 13 -4.77 -1.79 48.88
CA SER A 13 -4.92 -2.54 47.65
C SER A 13 -5.09 -1.53 46.49
N THR A 14 -4.04 -0.73 46.25
CA THR A 14 -3.94 -0.01 44.98
C THR A 14 -4.03 -1.05 43.89
N SER A 15 -5.13 -1.02 43.14
CA SER A 15 -5.25 -1.75 41.92
C SER A 15 -4.03 -1.43 41.06
N LEU A 16 -3.07 -2.32 41.05
CA LEU A 16 -2.02 -2.34 40.05
C LEU A 16 -2.79 -2.48 38.73
N PHE A 17 -3.08 -1.36 38.09
CA PHE A 17 -3.53 -1.36 36.71
C PHE A 17 -2.43 -2.04 35.92
N ALA A 18 -2.49 -3.35 35.81
CA ALA A 18 -1.62 -4.09 34.91
C ALA A 18 -1.77 -3.40 33.55
N GLN A 19 -0.69 -2.84 33.04
CA GLN A 19 -0.69 -2.17 31.74
C GLN A 19 -1.14 -3.20 30.71
N LYS A 20 -2.31 -2.97 30.14
CA LYS A 20 -2.86 -3.88 29.13
C LYS A 20 -2.13 -3.66 27.83
N ILE A 21 -1.38 -4.65 27.39
CA ILE A 21 -0.60 -4.65 26.17
C ILE A 21 -1.33 -5.51 25.14
N GLY A 22 -1.36 -5.04 23.91
CA GLY A 22 -1.91 -5.81 22.78
C GLY A 22 -0.99 -5.78 21.58
N ARG A 23 -1.32 -6.60 20.60
CA ARG A 23 -0.67 -6.65 19.30
C ARG A 23 -1.69 -6.56 18.18
N ILE A 24 -1.23 -6.17 17.02
CA ILE A 24 -2.02 -6.10 15.80
C ILE A 24 -1.18 -6.48 14.58
N SER A 25 -1.83 -7.04 13.58
CA SER A 25 -1.31 -7.11 12.22
C SER A 25 -2.03 -6.08 11.36
N SER A 26 -1.47 -4.87 11.27
CA SER A 26 -2.05 -3.80 10.45
C SER A 26 -2.15 -4.18 8.98
N GLN A 27 -1.18 -4.94 8.48
CA GLN A 27 -1.20 -5.46 7.12
C GLN A 27 -2.40 -6.40 6.91
N GLU A 28 -2.64 -7.34 7.84
CA GLU A 28 -3.78 -8.25 7.74
C GLU A 28 -5.11 -7.51 7.77
N VAL A 29 -5.22 -6.47 8.59
CA VAL A 29 -6.41 -5.61 8.62
C VAL A 29 -6.63 -4.97 7.25
N VAL A 30 -5.62 -4.29 6.71
CA VAL A 30 -5.71 -3.53 5.46
C VAL A 30 -6.06 -4.41 4.27
N VAL A 31 -5.36 -5.54 4.08
CA VAL A 31 -5.60 -6.40 2.90
C VAL A 31 -6.99 -7.06 2.88
N ASN A 32 -7.64 -7.15 4.05
CA ASN A 32 -8.99 -7.69 4.16
C ASN A 32 -10.09 -6.62 4.02
N MET A 33 -9.75 -5.33 3.98
CA MET A 33 -10.72 -4.25 3.75
C MET A 33 -11.27 -4.29 2.32
N ALA A 34 -12.56 -4.01 2.17
CA ALA A 34 -13.20 -3.95 0.86
C ALA A 34 -12.58 -2.85 -0.03
N GLU A 35 -12.27 -1.70 0.57
CA GLU A 35 -11.65 -0.56 -0.09
C GLU A 35 -10.25 -0.92 -0.64
N TYR A 36 -9.50 -1.78 0.04
CA TYR A 36 -8.21 -2.25 -0.46
C TYR A 36 -8.37 -3.12 -1.72
N LYS A 37 -9.33 -4.03 -1.72
CA LYS A 37 -9.63 -4.87 -2.88
C LYS A 37 -10.10 -4.03 -4.08
N GLU A 38 -10.90 -3.00 -3.82
CA GLU A 38 -11.32 -2.04 -4.84
C GLU A 38 -10.13 -1.21 -5.37
N ALA A 39 -9.26 -0.74 -4.47
CA ALA A 39 -8.04 -0.02 -4.84
C ALA A 39 -7.12 -0.87 -5.74
N GLN A 40 -6.95 -2.15 -5.41
CA GLN A 40 -6.19 -3.08 -6.26
C GLN A 40 -6.82 -3.21 -7.65
N THR A 41 -8.13 -3.37 -7.73
CA THR A 41 -8.83 -3.46 -9.02
C THR A 41 -8.63 -2.20 -9.86
N GLN A 42 -8.66 -1.01 -9.25
CA GLN A 42 -8.42 0.25 -9.94
C GLN A 42 -6.97 0.36 -10.44
N LEU A 43 -5.99 -0.08 -9.62
CA LEU A 43 -4.57 -0.08 -10.01
C LEU A 43 -4.29 -1.06 -11.14
N GLU A 44 -4.89 -2.24 -11.10
CA GLU A 44 -4.78 -3.23 -12.19
C GLU A 44 -5.38 -2.70 -13.50
N ALA A 45 -6.53 -2.03 -13.43
CA ALA A 45 -7.16 -1.43 -14.61
C ALA A 45 -6.28 -0.32 -15.19
N LEU A 46 -5.72 0.56 -14.37
CA LEU A 46 -4.80 1.60 -14.80
C LEU A 46 -3.52 1.00 -15.41
N ALA A 47 -2.92 0.00 -14.76
CA ALA A 47 -1.71 -0.66 -15.27
C ALA A 47 -1.96 -1.29 -16.65
N LYS A 48 -3.11 -1.92 -16.84
CA LYS A 48 -3.52 -2.50 -18.12
C LYS A 48 -3.73 -1.45 -19.21
N ASP A 49 -4.34 -0.32 -18.88
CA ASP A 49 -4.52 0.79 -19.82
C ASP A 49 -3.19 1.40 -20.26
N LEU A 50 -2.29 1.68 -19.29
CA LEU A 50 -0.96 2.19 -19.58
C LEU A 50 -0.13 1.20 -20.41
N GLN A 51 -0.26 -0.11 -20.13
CA GLN A 51 0.39 -1.14 -20.94
C GLN A 51 -0.12 -1.15 -22.38
N ALA A 52 -1.42 -1.03 -22.59
CA ALA A 52 -2.01 -0.97 -23.93
C ALA A 52 -1.56 0.26 -24.73
N GLN A 53 -1.44 1.41 -24.05
CA GLN A 53 -0.91 2.63 -24.66
C GLN A 53 0.57 2.47 -25.04
N MET A 54 1.39 1.87 -24.17
CA MET A 54 2.79 1.58 -24.46
C MET A 54 2.93 0.62 -25.66
N GLU A 55 2.11 -0.43 -25.72
CA GLU A 55 2.10 -1.38 -26.82
C GLU A 55 1.76 -0.68 -28.14
N THR A 56 0.85 0.29 -28.14
CA THR A 56 0.53 1.10 -29.32
C THR A 56 1.75 1.86 -29.84
N ILE A 57 2.53 2.47 -28.96
CA ILE A 57 3.78 3.16 -29.34
C ILE A 57 4.82 2.17 -29.87
N GLN A 58 4.95 0.98 -29.26
CA GLN A 58 5.86 -0.06 -29.73
C GLN A 58 5.48 -0.60 -31.11
N VAL A 59 4.18 -0.81 -31.38
CA VAL A 59 3.69 -1.24 -32.69
C VAL A 59 3.98 -0.19 -33.74
N GLU A 60 3.73 1.09 -33.44
CA GLU A 60 4.08 2.22 -34.32
C GLU A 60 5.59 2.22 -34.63
N MET A 61 6.42 2.11 -33.62
CA MET A 61 7.89 2.08 -33.76
C MET A 61 8.34 0.90 -34.64
N ASN A 62 7.82 -0.32 -34.39
CA ASN A 62 8.17 -1.49 -35.18
C ASN A 62 7.76 -1.34 -36.66
N THR A 63 6.59 -0.75 -36.91
CA THR A 63 6.11 -0.45 -38.27
C THR A 63 7.06 0.52 -38.97
N LYS A 64 7.47 1.58 -38.31
CA LYS A 64 8.41 2.57 -38.85
C LYS A 64 9.80 1.99 -39.12
N ILE A 65 10.27 1.10 -38.24
CA ILE A 65 11.53 0.36 -38.46
C ILE A 65 11.43 -0.50 -39.70
N GLN A 66 10.36 -1.23 -39.90
CA GLN A 66 10.17 -2.06 -41.10
C GLN A 66 10.08 -1.22 -42.38
N GLU A 67 9.37 -0.09 -42.35
CA GLU A 67 9.31 0.86 -43.49
C GLU A 67 10.71 1.39 -43.83
N TYR A 68 11.46 1.79 -42.81
CA TYR A 68 12.84 2.26 -42.99
C TYR A 68 13.75 1.20 -43.62
N GLN A 69 13.72 -0.03 -43.10
CA GLN A 69 14.50 -1.14 -43.63
C GLN A 69 14.18 -1.48 -45.08
N LYS A 70 12.89 -1.51 -45.42
CA LYS A 70 12.44 -1.81 -46.81
C LYS A 70 12.84 -0.74 -47.80
N GLY A 71 12.88 0.51 -47.38
CA GLY A 71 13.19 1.65 -48.27
C GLY A 71 14.64 2.09 -48.28
N ALA A 72 15.48 1.58 -47.37
CA ALA A 72 16.82 2.10 -47.05
C ALA A 72 17.73 2.28 -48.28
N GLU A 73 17.66 1.36 -49.25
CA GLU A 73 18.49 1.38 -50.45
C GLU A 73 18.03 2.41 -51.50
N THR A 74 16.76 2.82 -51.45
CA THR A 74 16.14 3.69 -52.48
C THR A 74 15.85 5.09 -51.95
N MET A 75 16.02 5.33 -50.66
CA MET A 75 15.78 6.64 -50.04
C MET A 75 16.87 7.65 -50.43
N THR A 76 16.46 8.88 -50.66
CA THR A 76 17.38 10.01 -50.69
C THR A 76 17.90 10.30 -49.30
N ASP A 77 19.08 10.97 -49.20
CA ASP A 77 19.64 11.33 -47.91
C ASP A 77 18.70 12.16 -47.02
N ALA A 78 17.96 13.08 -47.65
CA ALA A 78 16.97 13.89 -46.94
C ALA A 78 15.81 13.02 -46.33
N VAL A 79 15.31 12.06 -47.12
CA VAL A 79 14.27 11.14 -46.63
C VAL A 79 14.81 10.22 -45.52
N ARG A 80 16.03 9.74 -45.68
CA ARG A 80 16.68 8.90 -44.66
C ARG A 80 16.81 9.64 -43.33
N GLN A 81 17.34 10.86 -43.36
CA GLN A 81 17.45 11.68 -42.15
C GLN A 81 16.10 11.95 -41.48
N LEU A 82 15.05 12.20 -42.26
CA LEU A 82 13.71 12.38 -41.72
C LEU A 82 13.19 11.11 -41.00
N LYS A 83 13.39 9.94 -41.63
CA LYS A 83 12.98 8.66 -41.05
C LYS A 83 13.78 8.30 -39.79
N GLU A 84 15.08 8.56 -39.77
CA GLU A 84 15.92 8.38 -38.58
C GLU A 84 15.47 9.30 -37.44
N LYS A 85 15.09 10.53 -37.74
CA LYS A 85 14.51 11.44 -36.76
C LYS A 85 13.20 10.91 -36.21
N GLU A 86 12.25 10.45 -37.08
CA GLU A 86 11.00 9.85 -36.64
C GLU A 86 11.23 8.69 -35.66
N LEU A 87 12.18 7.80 -35.94
CA LEU A 87 12.52 6.68 -35.07
C LEU A 87 13.11 7.13 -33.72
N ASN A 88 13.98 8.13 -33.72
CA ASN A 88 14.52 8.72 -32.53
C ASN A 88 13.43 9.38 -31.66
N ASP A 89 12.52 10.12 -32.28
CA ASP A 89 11.41 10.77 -31.59
C ASP A 89 10.46 9.72 -30.96
N LEU A 90 10.19 8.61 -31.65
CA LEU A 90 9.40 7.51 -31.10
C LEU A 90 10.12 6.80 -29.93
N ASN A 91 11.43 6.60 -30.02
CA ASN A 91 12.20 6.03 -28.93
C ASN A 91 12.18 6.92 -27.69
N THR A 92 12.35 8.24 -27.90
CA THR A 92 12.24 9.23 -26.81
C THR A 92 10.85 9.20 -26.19
N ARG A 93 9.79 9.21 -27.01
CA ARG A 93 8.40 9.12 -26.56
C ARG A 93 8.12 7.86 -25.74
N LEU A 94 8.69 6.70 -26.14
CA LEU A 94 8.56 5.46 -25.40
C LEU A 94 9.22 5.54 -24.02
N GLN A 95 10.41 6.14 -23.93
CA GLN A 95 11.12 6.33 -22.67
C GLN A 95 10.37 7.30 -21.73
N GLU A 96 9.91 8.42 -22.26
CA GLU A 96 9.12 9.41 -21.53
C GLU A 96 7.80 8.80 -21.03
N PHE A 97 7.11 8.04 -21.89
CA PHE A 97 5.88 7.37 -21.53
C PHE A 97 6.09 6.37 -20.36
N ASN A 98 7.16 5.57 -20.41
CA ASN A 98 7.49 4.64 -19.33
C ASN A 98 7.68 5.36 -17.99
N GLN A 99 8.39 6.51 -18.01
CA GLN A 99 8.60 7.30 -16.80
C GLN A 99 7.28 7.88 -16.27
N VAL A 100 6.47 8.46 -17.14
CA VAL A 100 5.17 9.03 -16.77
C VAL A 100 4.23 7.96 -16.25
N ALA A 101 4.17 6.78 -16.90
CA ALA A 101 3.34 5.66 -16.49
C ALA A 101 3.69 5.15 -15.08
N GLN A 102 4.99 5.04 -14.78
CA GLN A 102 5.45 4.67 -13.43
C GLN A 102 5.04 5.71 -12.39
N GLN A 103 5.20 6.98 -12.69
CA GLN A 103 4.80 8.07 -11.79
C GLN A 103 3.29 8.10 -11.56
N GLU A 104 2.50 7.86 -12.61
CA GLU A 104 1.04 7.83 -12.53
C GLU A 104 0.54 6.66 -11.67
N LEU A 105 1.12 5.46 -11.86
CA LEU A 105 0.81 4.31 -11.01
C LEU A 105 1.15 4.56 -9.54
N GLN A 106 2.34 5.09 -9.27
CA GLN A 106 2.76 5.39 -7.89
C GLN A 106 1.87 6.45 -7.24
N LYS A 107 1.54 7.50 -7.98
CA LYS A 107 0.63 8.54 -7.49
C LYS A 107 -0.75 7.97 -7.20
N LYS A 108 -1.30 7.17 -8.12
CA LYS A 108 -2.61 6.54 -7.94
C LYS A 108 -2.62 5.60 -6.74
N GLU A 109 -1.56 4.81 -6.54
CA GLU A 109 -1.41 3.95 -5.37
C GLU A 109 -1.44 4.75 -4.06
N GLN A 110 -0.68 5.84 -3.98
CA GLN A 110 -0.70 6.71 -2.80
C GLN A 110 -2.08 7.30 -2.54
N GLU A 111 -2.74 7.83 -3.57
CA GLU A 111 -4.08 8.41 -3.46
C GLU A 111 -5.13 7.41 -2.95
N LEU A 112 -5.03 6.15 -3.38
CA LEU A 112 -5.94 5.09 -2.98
C LEU A 112 -5.62 4.54 -1.59
N MET A 113 -4.32 4.40 -1.26
CA MET A 113 -3.90 3.79 0.00
C MET A 113 -4.00 4.73 1.20
N GLU A 114 -3.80 6.04 1.02
CA GLU A 114 -3.84 7.01 2.12
C GLU A 114 -5.15 6.95 2.92
N PRO A 115 -6.34 7.04 2.32
CA PRO A 115 -7.60 6.95 3.05
C PRO A 115 -7.84 5.59 3.71
N ILE A 116 -7.36 4.50 3.09
CA ILE A 116 -7.48 3.14 3.63
C ILE A 116 -6.65 2.99 4.91
N ILE A 117 -5.38 3.42 4.86
CA ILE A 117 -4.48 3.39 6.01
C ILE A 117 -5.03 4.27 7.13
N LYS A 118 -5.53 5.46 6.81
CA LYS A 118 -6.15 6.36 7.79
C LYS A 118 -7.32 5.68 8.48
N LYS A 119 -8.26 5.10 7.73
CA LYS A 119 -9.42 4.39 8.25
C LYS A 119 -9.02 3.20 9.14
N ALA A 120 -8.02 2.42 8.74
CA ALA A 120 -7.48 1.33 9.55
C ALA A 120 -6.90 1.84 10.88
N ASN A 121 -6.08 2.90 10.85
CA ASN A 121 -5.48 3.49 12.05
C ASN A 121 -6.52 4.07 13.01
N GLU A 122 -7.57 4.68 12.50
CA GLU A 122 -8.71 5.17 13.29
C GLU A 122 -9.40 4.00 14.00
N ALA A 123 -9.70 2.90 13.30
CA ALA A 123 -10.31 1.73 13.86
C ALA A 123 -9.42 1.04 14.92
N ILE A 124 -8.12 0.94 14.67
CA ILE A 124 -7.13 0.44 15.64
C ILE A 124 -7.16 1.29 16.90
N THR A 125 -7.15 2.61 16.74
CA THR A 125 -7.17 3.55 17.86
C THR A 125 -8.44 3.41 18.70
N GLU A 126 -9.60 3.29 18.05
CA GLU A 126 -10.88 3.16 18.73
C GLU A 126 -10.99 1.83 19.48
N VAL A 127 -10.62 0.71 18.87
CA VAL A 127 -10.60 -0.61 19.50
C VAL A 127 -9.64 -0.63 20.67
N SER A 128 -8.46 -0.03 20.51
CA SER A 128 -7.44 0.06 21.56
C SER A 128 -7.94 0.83 22.78
N LYS A 129 -8.56 1.99 22.56
CA LYS A 129 -9.14 2.83 23.63
C LYS A 129 -10.31 2.10 24.31
N ALA A 130 -11.24 1.54 23.55
CA ALA A 130 -12.37 0.80 24.09
C ALA A 130 -11.96 -0.43 24.88
N GLY A 131 -10.87 -1.09 24.47
CA GLY A 131 -10.32 -2.26 25.14
C GLY A 131 -9.45 -1.92 26.35
N GLY A 132 -9.17 -0.64 26.64
CA GLY A 132 -8.32 -0.19 27.75
C GLY A 132 -6.84 -0.55 27.56
N TYR A 133 -6.37 -0.67 26.34
CA TYR A 133 -4.95 -0.95 26.06
C TYR A 133 -4.11 0.29 26.29
N THR A 134 -2.97 0.11 26.97
CA THR A 134 -1.96 1.15 27.18
C THR A 134 -1.04 1.27 25.96
N VAL A 135 -0.72 0.13 25.34
CA VAL A 135 0.16 0.05 24.16
C VAL A 135 -0.33 -1.04 23.24
N ILE A 136 -0.28 -0.78 21.94
CA ILE A 136 -0.45 -1.78 20.88
C ILE A 136 0.83 -1.81 20.05
N PHE A 137 1.36 -3.01 19.83
CA PHE A 137 2.53 -3.24 18.98
C PHE A 137 2.14 -3.88 17.65
N GLU A 138 2.87 -3.55 16.61
CA GLU A 138 2.79 -4.27 15.33
C GLU A 138 3.41 -5.66 15.49
N THR A 139 2.67 -6.71 15.16
CA THR A 139 3.10 -8.11 15.37
C THR A 139 4.42 -8.42 14.67
N GLY A 140 4.63 -7.90 13.45
CA GLY A 140 5.85 -8.15 12.67
C GLY A 140 7.11 -7.46 13.20
N GLN A 141 6.98 -6.55 14.19
CA GLN A 141 8.12 -5.82 14.77
C GLN A 141 8.58 -6.39 16.12
N MET A 142 7.87 -7.38 16.65
CA MET A 142 8.22 -8.01 17.92
C MET A 142 9.04 -9.28 17.68
N ILE A 143 10.18 -9.38 18.40
CA ILE A 143 11.04 -10.57 18.35
C ILE A 143 10.43 -11.70 19.20
N TYR A 144 9.83 -11.34 20.35
CA TYR A 144 9.19 -12.28 21.27
C TYR A 144 8.04 -11.59 22.02
N PHE A 145 7.00 -12.32 22.28
CA PHE A 145 5.90 -11.95 23.19
C PHE A 145 5.24 -13.23 23.76
N ASP A 146 4.69 -13.09 24.95
CA ASP A 146 3.89 -14.14 25.57
C ASP A 146 2.42 -13.98 25.10
N GLU A 147 1.93 -14.95 24.31
CA GLU A 147 0.57 -14.92 23.76
C GLU A 147 -0.53 -14.88 24.84
N ALA A 148 -0.23 -15.38 26.06
CA ALA A 148 -1.18 -15.33 27.17
C ALA A 148 -1.34 -13.91 27.73
N GLN A 149 -0.35 -13.04 27.57
CA GLN A 149 -0.31 -11.71 28.15
C GLN A 149 -0.50 -10.59 27.09
N VAL A 150 -0.15 -10.84 25.83
CA VAL A 150 -0.25 -9.87 24.75
C VAL A 150 -1.40 -10.27 23.81
N LYS A 151 -2.56 -9.65 24.05
CA LYS A 151 -3.77 -9.98 23.27
C LYS A 151 -3.67 -9.47 21.84
N ASP A 152 -4.04 -10.33 20.88
CA ASP A 152 -4.24 -9.97 19.49
C ASP A 152 -5.58 -9.24 19.32
N ILE A 153 -5.56 -8.01 18.82
CA ILE A 153 -6.75 -7.23 18.54
C ILE A 153 -7.10 -7.19 17.04
N THR A 154 -6.34 -7.89 16.20
CA THR A 154 -6.59 -7.94 14.74
C THR A 154 -8.03 -8.36 14.43
N PRO A 155 -8.60 -9.42 15.06
CA PRO A 155 -9.97 -9.85 14.79
C PRO A 155 -11.01 -8.77 15.15
N GLU A 156 -10.83 -8.08 16.29
CA GLU A 156 -11.75 -7.03 16.72
C GLU A 156 -11.72 -5.81 15.79
N VAL A 157 -10.52 -5.43 15.31
CA VAL A 157 -10.38 -4.34 14.35
C VAL A 157 -10.97 -4.70 13.00
N LYS A 158 -10.73 -5.93 12.51
CA LYS A 158 -11.37 -6.44 11.28
C LYS A 158 -12.89 -6.44 11.40
N ALA A 159 -13.43 -6.94 12.50
CA ALA A 159 -14.88 -6.95 12.73
C ALA A 159 -15.47 -5.53 12.73
N LYS A 160 -14.78 -4.56 13.34
CA LYS A 160 -15.17 -3.15 13.35
C LYS A 160 -15.21 -2.53 11.94
N LEU A 161 -14.28 -2.92 11.08
CA LEU A 161 -14.19 -2.44 9.70
C LEU A 161 -15.07 -3.22 8.72
N GLY A 162 -15.71 -4.32 9.16
CA GLY A 162 -16.40 -5.24 8.27
C GLY A 162 -15.45 -5.98 7.31
N ALA A 163 -14.18 -6.10 7.68
CA ALA A 163 -13.13 -6.76 6.91
C ALA A 163 -13.12 -8.27 7.24
N ASN A 164 -13.40 -9.11 6.24
CA ASN A 164 -13.44 -10.57 6.36
C ASN A 164 -12.38 -11.24 5.49
#